data_cd86c939ac1878263ba9a0315ac18d9f
#
_entry.id   cd86c939ac1878263ba9a0315ac18d9f
#
_cell.length_a   1.000
_cell.length_b   1.000
_cell.length_c   1.000
_cell.angle_alpha   90.00
_cell.angle_beta   90.00
_cell.angle_gamma   90.00
#
_symmetry.space_group_name_H-M   'P 1'
#
loop_
_entity.id
_entity.type
_entity.pdbx_description
1 polymer ?
#
loop_
_entity_poly.entity_id
_entity_poly.type
_entity_poly.pdbx_seq_one_letter_code
_entity_poly.pdbx_strand_id
1 'polypeptide(L)'
;NFESYLKVVKLDKETGKRIPYEGAAFEIYDSDNHRVTMQYTYPQVTSIHTFYTNKEGYLITPEKLPYGDYTLKEVQAPYGYILDDTPIPFSISQENSSTDTGVTIVKVKAKDMAQKGVINITKTGEIFSSVEENKGVYTPKYSVGNLKGAVFEVYAAEDITTLDGTVRYEQGTLVDTVTTDDDGVAKSKELYLGKYTVIEKTAPNGYVHNAAEYDAELTYAGQNVSVTSTNLSVYNERQKVAVSLKKIMAEDKTFGIGNNGEITSVRFGIYAGEDIKANNGNVIPKDALITFANCDKNGSIVFDCDLPVGFKWYAKEIATDEHYILSDTKYEFDTEYQGQDVKVIDIKVNNGEVIKNNLIYGSVKGLKVDRETQEVIKGATFGLFKSDITEFTENNAILTAVTDENGVFVFNNIPYGEYLINELKPADGYLDNEDVFTVTIKDNEQVVELTAINDKVPELKTTATVNGKKEIIAKGEITIKDTVEYKHLVPNTEYVIKGTLMDKSTGKPFMMKGKEVTSTVKF
;
A
#
# COMPACT_ATOMS: atom_id res chain seq x y z
N ASN A 1 76.92 -55.81 4.48
CA ASN A 1 75.49 -55.77 4.15
C ASN A 1 74.76 -54.84 5.16
N PHE A 2 74.44 -53.64 4.74
CA PHE A 2 73.67 -52.74 5.56
C PHE A 2 72.16 -53.04 5.38
N GLU A 3 71.36 -53.02 6.49
CA GLU A 3 69.93 -53.19 6.53
C GLU A 3 69.35 -52.36 7.63
N SER A 4 68.15 -51.84 7.44
CA SER A 4 67.51 -50.97 8.40
C SER A 4 65.99 -51.17 8.42
N TYR A 5 65.32 -50.96 9.60
CA TYR A 5 63.88 -50.77 9.59
C TYR A 5 63.50 -49.45 8.95
N LEU A 6 62.38 -49.42 8.30
CA LEU A 6 61.75 -48.17 7.85
C LEU A 6 60.76 -47.67 8.90
N LYS A 7 60.95 -46.43 9.33
CA LYS A 7 59.96 -45.72 10.15
C LYS A 7 59.23 -44.66 9.29
N VAL A 8 57.93 -44.81 9.04
CA VAL A 8 57.11 -43.82 8.35
C VAL A 8 56.34 -43.02 9.39
N VAL A 9 56.45 -41.68 9.34
CA VAL A 9 55.77 -40.79 10.25
C VAL A 9 54.73 -39.99 9.45
N LYS A 10 53.44 -40.08 9.84
CA LYS A 10 52.35 -39.37 9.19
C LYS A 10 52.24 -37.95 9.74
N LEU A 11 52.27 -36.96 8.86
CA LEU A 11 52.28 -35.55 9.23
C LEU A 11 51.14 -34.79 8.51
N ASP A 12 50.57 -33.81 9.18
CA ASP A 12 49.76 -32.79 8.53
C ASP A 12 50.66 -31.90 7.67
N LYS A 13 50.25 -31.68 6.43
CA LYS A 13 51.04 -30.95 5.42
C LYS A 13 51.14 -29.46 5.73
N GLU A 14 50.09 -28.88 6.36
CA GLU A 14 50.02 -27.45 6.69
C GLU A 14 50.78 -27.10 7.98
N THR A 15 50.66 -27.96 9.01
CA THR A 15 51.25 -27.71 10.34
C THR A 15 52.59 -28.35 10.53
N GLY A 16 52.88 -29.44 9.78
CA GLY A 16 54.04 -30.29 10.01
C GLY A 16 53.96 -31.14 11.30
N LYS A 17 52.87 -31.08 12.00
CA LYS A 17 52.63 -31.89 13.21
C LYS A 17 52.27 -33.33 12.85
N ARG A 18 52.61 -34.26 13.73
CA ARG A 18 52.24 -35.66 13.56
C ARG A 18 50.72 -35.85 13.72
N ILE A 19 50.17 -36.69 12.85
CA ILE A 19 48.76 -37.07 12.88
C ILE A 19 48.65 -38.39 13.69
N PRO A 20 48.18 -38.38 14.93
CA PRO A 20 48.06 -39.58 15.76
C PRO A 20 46.80 -40.36 15.35
N TYR A 21 46.96 -41.18 14.29
CA TYR A 21 45.85 -41.95 13.70
C TYR A 21 46.33 -43.39 13.41
N GLU A 22 45.58 -44.39 13.92
CA GLU A 22 45.79 -45.79 13.61
C GLU A 22 45.12 -46.14 12.28
N GLY A 23 45.88 -46.67 11.32
CA GLY A 23 45.29 -47.18 10.08
C GLY A 23 45.57 -46.38 8.82
N ALA A 24 46.43 -45.35 8.82
CA ALA A 24 47.00 -44.85 7.59
C ALA A 24 47.88 -45.94 6.97
N ALA A 25 47.71 -46.24 5.68
CA ALA A 25 48.28 -47.43 5.05
C ALA A 25 49.24 -47.11 3.93
N PHE A 26 50.32 -47.85 3.92
CA PHE A 26 51.41 -47.65 2.94
C PHE A 26 51.83 -48.97 2.29
N GLU A 27 52.28 -48.89 1.06
CA GLU A 27 52.94 -49.94 0.33
C GLU A 27 54.39 -49.49 0.00
N ILE A 28 55.30 -50.42 -0.02
CA ILE A 28 56.75 -50.20 -0.36
C ILE A 28 57.05 -50.92 -1.65
N TYR A 29 57.76 -50.26 -2.55
CA TYR A 29 58.23 -50.83 -3.82
C TYR A 29 59.75 -50.72 -3.91
N ASP A 30 60.37 -51.77 -4.41
CA ASP A 30 61.81 -51.78 -4.68
C ASP A 30 62.15 -51.01 -5.96
N SER A 31 63.49 -50.99 -6.35
CA SER A 31 63.97 -50.31 -7.54
C SER A 31 63.43 -50.88 -8.86
N ASP A 32 63.00 -52.13 -8.86
CA ASP A 32 62.41 -52.82 -10.01
C ASP A 32 60.87 -52.70 -10.03
N ASN A 33 60.27 -51.86 -9.12
CA ASN A 33 58.88 -51.64 -8.95
C ASN A 33 58.07 -52.86 -8.48
N HIS A 34 58.73 -53.80 -7.80
CA HIS A 34 58.06 -54.92 -7.17
C HIS A 34 57.65 -54.52 -5.79
N ARG A 35 56.37 -54.87 -5.42
CA ARG A 35 55.86 -54.59 -4.13
C ARG A 35 56.52 -55.46 -3.05
N VAL A 36 57.08 -54.83 -2.02
CA VAL A 36 57.72 -55.47 -0.89
C VAL A 36 56.75 -56.20 -0.03
N THR A 37 57.00 -57.47 0.32
CA THR A 37 56.22 -58.31 1.22
C THR A 37 57.09 -58.68 2.41
N MET A 38 56.55 -58.51 3.61
CA MET A 38 57.24 -58.86 4.86
C MET A 38 56.37 -59.82 5.69
N GLN A 39 56.94 -60.45 6.70
CA GLN A 39 56.23 -61.41 7.55
C GLN A 39 56.12 -60.93 9.00
N TYR A 40 54.98 -61.07 9.59
CA TYR A 40 54.84 -61.11 11.04
C TYR A 40 55.00 -62.55 11.50
N THR A 41 55.80 -62.77 12.55
CA THR A 41 56.10 -64.12 13.05
C THR A 41 55.24 -64.50 14.27
N TYR A 42 54.55 -63.54 14.89
CA TYR A 42 53.69 -63.71 16.07
C TYR A 42 52.36 -62.92 15.92
N PRO A 43 51.19 -63.43 16.33
CA PRO A 43 50.94 -64.77 16.95
C PRO A 43 50.98 -65.94 15.97
N GLN A 44 50.92 -65.66 14.69
CA GLN A 44 51.14 -66.64 13.61
C GLN A 44 51.86 -65.98 12.42
N VAL A 45 52.54 -66.79 11.62
CA VAL A 45 53.24 -66.32 10.42
C VAL A 45 52.18 -65.75 9.44
N THR A 46 52.27 -64.47 9.15
CA THR A 46 51.38 -63.78 8.22
C THR A 46 52.17 -62.89 7.31
N SER A 47 52.03 -63.08 5.97
CA SER A 47 52.63 -62.21 4.98
C SER A 47 51.83 -60.95 4.78
N ILE A 48 52.42 -59.79 4.88
CA ILE A 48 51.86 -58.48 4.63
C ILE A 48 52.61 -57.71 3.57
N HIS A 49 51.94 -56.91 2.84
CA HIS A 49 52.49 -55.98 1.83
C HIS A 49 51.91 -54.56 2.01
N THR A 50 50.96 -54.36 2.96
CA THR A 50 50.43 -53.09 3.34
C THR A 50 50.72 -52.86 4.81
N PHE A 51 51.34 -51.72 5.11
CA PHE A 51 51.82 -51.36 6.45
C PHE A 51 51.00 -50.22 7.01
N TYR A 52 50.52 -50.37 8.24
CA TYR A 52 49.57 -49.44 8.88
C TYR A 52 50.23 -48.65 10.02
N THR A 53 49.91 -47.37 10.13
CA THR A 53 50.29 -46.55 11.29
C THR A 53 49.63 -47.04 12.55
N ASN A 54 50.31 -46.87 13.68
CA ASN A 54 49.78 -47.06 15.02
C ASN A 54 48.98 -45.83 15.51
N LYS A 55 48.49 -45.88 16.72
CA LYS A 55 47.73 -44.80 17.38
C LYS A 55 48.49 -43.48 17.51
N GLU A 56 49.84 -43.59 17.58
CA GLU A 56 50.72 -42.42 17.64
C GLU A 56 50.99 -41.82 16.25
N GLY A 57 50.48 -42.41 15.16
CA GLY A 57 50.61 -41.88 13.77
C GLY A 57 51.96 -42.19 13.13
N TYR A 58 52.59 -43.29 13.45
CA TYR A 58 53.78 -43.81 12.75
C TYR A 58 53.71 -45.34 12.61
N LEU A 59 54.45 -45.85 11.70
CA LEU A 59 54.72 -47.29 11.60
C LEU A 59 56.23 -47.55 11.62
N ILE A 60 56.61 -48.76 12.02
CA ILE A 60 57.96 -49.32 11.83
C ILE A 60 57.75 -50.67 11.15
N THR A 61 58.46 -50.93 10.08
CA THR A 61 58.39 -52.22 9.32
C THR A 61 58.68 -53.37 10.24
N PRO A 62 58.00 -54.55 10.13
CA PRO A 62 58.25 -55.69 10.96
C PRO A 62 59.61 -56.36 10.67
N GLU A 63 60.12 -56.22 9.42
CA GLU A 63 61.41 -56.69 8.97
C GLU A 63 62.25 -55.53 8.50
N LYS A 64 63.59 -55.72 8.48
CA LYS A 64 64.52 -54.74 7.89
C LYS A 64 64.50 -54.82 6.39
N LEU A 65 64.70 -53.70 5.74
CA LEU A 65 64.91 -53.55 4.33
C LEU A 65 66.41 -53.59 4.07
N PRO A 66 66.84 -54.34 3.04
CA PRO A 66 68.28 -54.33 2.57
C PRO A 66 68.67 -52.94 2.04
N TYR A 67 69.98 -52.69 2.00
CA TYR A 67 70.55 -51.54 1.32
C TYR A 67 69.98 -51.43 -0.13
N GLY A 68 69.51 -50.26 -0.50
CA GLY A 68 68.95 -50.01 -1.85
C GLY A 68 67.99 -48.82 -1.87
N ASP A 69 67.48 -48.52 -3.05
CA ASP A 69 66.48 -47.46 -3.30
C ASP A 69 65.11 -48.08 -3.36
N TYR A 70 64.15 -47.36 -2.76
CA TYR A 70 62.76 -47.77 -2.59
C TYR A 70 61.82 -46.60 -2.86
N THR A 71 60.58 -46.93 -3.05
CA THR A 71 59.47 -45.97 -3.14
C THR A 71 58.37 -46.33 -2.13
N LEU A 72 57.94 -45.37 -1.31
CA LEU A 72 56.81 -45.47 -0.44
C LEU A 72 55.61 -44.88 -1.14
N LYS A 73 54.48 -45.59 -1.14
CA LYS A 73 53.21 -45.11 -1.66
C LYS A 73 52.14 -45.21 -0.59
N GLU A 74 51.41 -44.13 -0.32
CA GLU A 74 50.24 -44.16 0.54
C GLU A 74 49.03 -44.71 -0.23
N VAL A 75 48.26 -45.58 0.40
CA VAL A 75 47.05 -46.21 -0.16
C VAL A 75 45.81 -45.95 0.70
N GLN A 76 46.00 -45.50 1.95
CA GLN A 76 44.92 -45.09 2.83
C GLN A 76 45.37 -43.93 3.72
N ALA A 77 44.66 -42.76 3.56
CA ALA A 77 44.91 -41.58 4.37
C ALA A 77 44.25 -41.69 5.76
N PRO A 78 44.68 -40.94 6.77
CA PRO A 78 43.95 -40.76 8.01
C PRO A 78 42.55 -40.20 7.80
N TYR A 79 41.61 -40.54 8.67
CA TYR A 79 40.25 -39.94 8.63
C TYR A 79 40.35 -38.41 8.69
N GLY A 80 39.57 -37.74 7.83
CA GLY A 80 39.56 -36.27 7.72
C GLY A 80 40.68 -35.69 6.85
N TYR A 81 41.49 -36.54 6.22
CA TYR A 81 42.57 -36.11 5.33
C TYR A 81 42.37 -36.63 3.88
N ILE A 82 42.98 -35.92 2.93
CA ILE A 82 42.99 -36.27 1.50
C ILE A 82 44.19 -37.15 1.24
N LEU A 83 43.99 -38.26 0.52
CA LEU A 83 45.07 -39.16 0.10
C LEU A 83 46.06 -38.41 -0.81
N ASP A 84 47.32 -38.39 -0.42
CA ASP A 84 48.46 -38.03 -1.30
C ASP A 84 49.19 -39.31 -1.75
N ASP A 85 48.78 -39.86 -2.89
CA ASP A 85 49.33 -41.08 -3.45
C ASP A 85 50.64 -40.86 -4.23
N THR A 86 51.20 -39.65 -4.16
CA THR A 86 52.49 -39.31 -4.78
C THR A 86 53.56 -40.19 -4.21
N PRO A 87 54.30 -40.96 -5.07
CA PRO A 87 55.40 -41.83 -4.62
C PRO A 87 56.50 -41.04 -3.90
N ILE A 88 56.87 -41.49 -2.71
CA ILE A 88 57.93 -40.87 -1.91
C ILE A 88 59.20 -41.74 -2.05
N PRO A 89 60.24 -41.31 -2.80
CA PRO A 89 61.50 -42.03 -2.94
C PRO A 89 62.28 -41.94 -1.60
N PHE A 90 62.91 -43.06 -1.23
CA PHE A 90 63.82 -43.11 -0.10
C PHE A 90 64.93 -44.19 -0.35
N SER A 91 66.02 -44.09 0.38
CA SER A 91 67.11 -45.05 0.27
C SER A 91 67.43 -45.64 1.65
N ILE A 92 67.66 -46.93 1.66
CA ILE A 92 68.22 -47.64 2.85
C ILE A 92 69.70 -47.60 2.73
N SER A 93 70.35 -46.74 3.53
CA SER A 93 71.79 -46.58 3.55
C SER A 93 72.22 -46.18 4.99
N GLN A 94 73.56 -46.38 5.26
CA GLN A 94 74.09 -45.95 6.55
C GLN A 94 74.01 -44.45 6.78
N GLU A 95 74.13 -43.67 5.69
CA GLU A 95 74.07 -42.21 5.72
C GLU A 95 72.66 -41.69 6.06
N ASN A 96 71.60 -42.40 5.63
CA ASN A 96 70.21 -42.04 5.85
C ASN A 96 69.66 -42.66 7.15
N SER A 97 70.44 -43.40 7.90
CA SER A 97 70.02 -44.10 9.10
C SER A 97 70.27 -43.29 10.37
N SER A 98 69.45 -43.54 11.39
CA SER A 98 69.59 -43.03 12.75
C SER A 98 69.27 -44.14 13.76
N THR A 99 69.72 -43.99 15.00
CA THR A 99 69.32 -44.89 16.09
C THR A 99 68.15 -44.28 16.81
N ASP A 100 67.00 -44.99 16.86
CA ASP A 100 65.80 -44.62 17.61
C ASP A 100 65.45 -45.75 18.58
N THR A 101 65.48 -45.47 19.89
CA THR A 101 65.24 -46.46 20.96
C THR A 101 66.11 -47.74 20.86
N GLY A 102 67.35 -47.57 20.48
CA GLY A 102 68.27 -48.67 20.33
C GLY A 102 68.16 -49.48 19.04
N VAL A 103 67.38 -49.07 18.11
CA VAL A 103 67.17 -49.73 16.80
C VAL A 103 67.58 -48.79 15.66
N THR A 104 68.27 -49.32 14.67
CA THR A 104 68.63 -48.56 13.45
C THR A 104 67.42 -48.43 12.54
N ILE A 105 67.08 -47.21 12.24
CA ILE A 105 65.92 -46.86 11.39
C ILE A 105 66.30 -45.86 10.28
N VAL A 106 65.68 -45.98 9.13
CA VAL A 106 65.54 -44.89 8.13
C VAL A 106 64.19 -44.29 8.32
N LYS A 107 64.10 -42.95 8.43
CA LYS A 107 62.85 -42.21 8.72
C LYS A 107 62.33 -41.50 7.46
N VAL A 108 61.10 -41.82 7.08
CA VAL A 108 60.38 -41.16 6.00
C VAL A 108 59.15 -40.40 6.54
N LYS A 109 58.94 -39.20 6.05
CA LYS A 109 57.81 -38.35 6.41
C LYS A 109 56.79 -38.37 5.26
N ALA A 110 55.57 -38.84 5.54
CA ALA A 110 54.45 -38.78 4.59
C ALA A 110 53.46 -37.69 5.07
N LYS A 111 53.05 -36.82 4.18
CA LYS A 111 52.27 -35.61 4.51
C LYS A 111 50.94 -35.58 3.77
N ASP A 112 49.82 -35.39 4.48
CA ASP A 112 48.51 -35.16 3.89
C ASP A 112 47.92 -33.79 4.25
N MET A 113 47.04 -33.31 3.37
CA MET A 113 46.22 -32.14 3.59
C MET A 113 44.93 -32.51 4.33
N ALA A 114 44.58 -31.78 5.36
CA ALA A 114 43.27 -31.90 5.95
C ALA A 114 42.18 -31.58 4.90
N GLN A 115 41.17 -32.43 4.81
CA GLN A 115 40.02 -32.17 3.93
C GLN A 115 39.32 -30.92 4.38
N LYS A 116 38.92 -30.10 3.41
CA LYS A 116 38.12 -28.88 3.61
C LYS A 116 36.79 -29.00 2.88
N GLY A 117 35.89 -28.09 3.18
CA GLY A 117 34.62 -28.01 2.51
C GLY A 117 34.14 -26.58 2.34
N VAL A 118 33.06 -26.42 1.60
CA VAL A 118 32.41 -25.14 1.35
C VAL A 118 30.95 -25.19 1.80
N ILE A 119 30.45 -24.07 2.29
CA ILE A 119 29.06 -23.87 2.63
C ILE A 119 28.42 -23.07 1.49
N ASN A 120 27.41 -23.64 0.83
CA ASN A 120 26.63 -22.99 -0.21
C ASN A 120 25.32 -22.50 0.41
N ILE A 121 24.98 -21.24 0.17
CA ILE A 121 23.75 -20.61 0.68
C ILE A 121 22.92 -20.18 -0.52
N THR A 122 21.66 -20.65 -0.59
CA THR A 122 20.68 -20.20 -1.57
C THR A 122 19.70 -19.26 -0.88
N LYS A 123 19.59 -18.04 -1.39
CA LYS A 123 18.73 -17.00 -0.86
C LYS A 123 17.50 -16.80 -1.72
N THR A 124 16.32 -16.90 -1.13
CA THR A 124 15.03 -16.73 -1.82
C THR A 124 14.09 -15.80 -1.07
N GLY A 125 13.08 -15.31 -1.77
CA GLY A 125 11.97 -14.52 -1.25
C GLY A 125 10.97 -14.20 -2.35
N GLU A 126 9.86 -13.56 -2.03
CA GLU A 126 8.90 -13.10 -3.04
C GLU A 126 9.47 -11.95 -3.86
N ILE A 127 9.45 -12.08 -5.18
CA ILE A 127 9.79 -11.02 -6.14
C ILE A 127 8.52 -10.55 -6.86
N PHE A 128 8.46 -9.29 -7.27
CA PHE A 128 7.41 -8.76 -8.15
C PHE A 128 7.58 -9.38 -9.54
N SER A 129 6.88 -10.49 -9.78
CA SER A 129 7.13 -11.40 -10.91
C SER A 129 6.35 -11.04 -12.16
N SER A 130 5.09 -10.61 -12.02
CA SER A 130 4.19 -10.34 -13.14
C SER A 130 3.08 -9.37 -12.76
N VAL A 131 2.27 -9.00 -13.76
CA VAL A 131 1.10 -8.14 -13.60
C VAL A 131 -0.12 -8.85 -14.19
N GLU A 132 -1.22 -8.84 -13.47
CA GLU A 132 -2.52 -9.26 -13.97
C GLU A 132 -3.37 -8.02 -14.24
N GLU A 133 -3.98 -7.95 -15.42
CA GLU A 133 -4.94 -6.90 -15.78
C GLU A 133 -6.34 -7.51 -15.87
N ASN A 134 -7.32 -6.92 -15.20
CA ASN A 134 -8.72 -7.30 -15.27
C ASN A 134 -9.60 -6.06 -15.28
N LYS A 135 -10.28 -5.81 -16.42
CA LYS A 135 -11.20 -4.68 -16.62
C LYS A 135 -10.60 -3.32 -16.24
N GLY A 136 -9.34 -3.09 -16.60
CA GLY A 136 -8.63 -1.84 -16.35
C GLY A 136 -8.04 -1.70 -14.95
N VAL A 137 -8.13 -2.73 -14.12
CA VAL A 137 -7.48 -2.81 -12.81
C VAL A 137 -6.23 -3.68 -12.93
N TYR A 138 -5.09 -3.16 -12.52
CA TYR A 138 -3.78 -3.80 -12.60
C TYR A 138 -3.36 -4.30 -11.23
N THR A 139 -3.14 -5.60 -11.09
CA THR A 139 -2.77 -6.22 -9.82
C THR A 139 -1.33 -6.75 -9.91
N PRO A 140 -0.40 -6.25 -9.07
CA PRO A 140 0.93 -6.84 -8.93
C PRO A 140 0.84 -8.28 -8.45
N LYS A 141 1.64 -9.18 -9.07
CA LYS A 141 1.73 -10.58 -8.68
C LYS A 141 3.16 -10.90 -8.23
N TYR A 142 3.25 -11.78 -7.27
CA TYR A 142 4.51 -12.19 -6.66
C TYR A 142 4.72 -13.70 -6.77
N SER A 143 5.98 -14.09 -6.92
CA SER A 143 6.40 -15.50 -6.86
C SER A 143 7.74 -15.60 -6.17
N VAL A 144 8.07 -16.78 -5.63
CA VAL A 144 9.38 -17.01 -5.02
C VAL A 144 10.45 -16.96 -6.10
N GLY A 145 11.48 -16.19 -5.85
CA GLY A 145 12.64 -16.03 -6.71
C GLY A 145 13.93 -15.92 -5.91
N ASN A 146 15.04 -15.93 -6.62
CA ASN A 146 16.37 -15.81 -6.04
C ASN A 146 16.69 -14.35 -5.70
N LEU A 147 17.40 -14.13 -4.58
CA LEU A 147 17.67 -12.79 -4.06
C LEU A 147 19.18 -12.51 -3.99
N LYS A 148 19.59 -11.48 -4.73
CA LYS A 148 20.94 -10.92 -4.71
C LYS A 148 21.14 -9.99 -3.51
N GLY A 149 22.38 -9.92 -2.99
CA GLY A 149 22.82 -8.89 -2.06
C GLY A 149 22.58 -9.20 -0.59
N ALA A 150 22.11 -10.39 -0.23
CA ALA A 150 22.10 -10.84 1.15
C ALA A 150 23.52 -11.09 1.64
N VAL A 151 23.87 -10.55 2.80
CA VAL A 151 25.17 -10.75 3.44
C VAL A 151 25.03 -11.72 4.59
N PHE A 152 25.84 -12.78 4.57
CA PHE A 152 25.90 -13.80 5.62
C PHE A 152 27.25 -13.81 6.30
N GLU A 153 27.25 -14.01 7.60
CA GLU A 153 28.42 -14.27 8.43
C GLU A 153 28.42 -15.73 8.85
N VAL A 154 29.59 -16.39 8.71
CA VAL A 154 29.81 -17.79 9.07
C VAL A 154 30.72 -17.84 10.30
N TYR A 155 30.24 -18.45 11.37
CA TYR A 155 30.95 -18.59 12.64
C TYR A 155 31.27 -20.05 12.94
N ALA A 156 32.39 -20.32 13.57
CA ALA A 156 32.68 -21.64 14.14
C ALA A 156 31.71 -21.92 15.31
N ALA A 157 30.90 -22.97 15.20
CA ALA A 157 29.94 -23.35 16.25
C ALA A 157 30.59 -24.14 17.41
N GLU A 158 31.81 -24.64 17.19
CA GLU A 158 32.64 -25.36 18.12
C GLU A 158 34.12 -25.06 17.85
N ASP A 159 35.03 -25.52 18.71
CA ASP A 159 36.46 -25.52 18.37
C ASP A 159 36.70 -26.47 17.23
N ILE A 160 37.06 -25.95 16.06
CA ILE A 160 37.37 -26.76 14.87
C ILE A 160 38.80 -27.26 14.96
N THR A 161 38.96 -28.55 15.22
CA THR A 161 40.26 -29.17 15.50
C THR A 161 40.56 -30.28 14.47
N THR A 162 41.73 -30.28 13.88
CA THR A 162 42.24 -31.40 13.06
C THR A 162 42.90 -32.48 13.89
N LEU A 163 43.04 -33.71 13.35
CA LEU A 163 43.56 -34.86 14.12
C LEU A 163 44.99 -34.68 14.62
N ASP A 164 45.78 -33.76 14.04
CA ASP A 164 47.11 -33.40 14.55
C ASP A 164 47.05 -32.56 15.87
N GLY A 165 45.84 -32.33 16.41
CA GLY A 165 45.61 -31.59 17.63
C GLY A 165 45.61 -30.07 17.48
N THR A 166 45.64 -29.57 16.22
CA THR A 166 45.63 -28.13 15.97
C THR A 166 44.20 -27.60 15.96
N VAL A 167 43.91 -26.63 16.83
CA VAL A 167 42.67 -25.84 16.77
C VAL A 167 42.80 -24.86 15.57
N ARG A 168 41.99 -25.06 14.57
CA ARG A 168 41.99 -24.24 13.33
C ARG A 168 41.16 -22.96 13.50
N TYR A 169 40.00 -23.07 14.17
CA TYR A 169 39.16 -21.98 14.58
C TYR A 169 38.64 -22.22 15.99
N GLU A 170 38.70 -21.24 16.85
CA GLU A 170 38.04 -21.29 18.18
C GLU A 170 36.53 -21.08 18.00
N GLN A 171 35.75 -21.67 18.89
CA GLN A 171 34.29 -21.48 18.93
C GLN A 171 33.93 -19.99 18.97
N GLY A 172 32.94 -19.56 18.17
CA GLY A 172 32.48 -18.18 18.07
C GLY A 172 33.31 -17.29 17.12
N THR A 173 34.39 -17.83 16.51
CA THR A 173 35.20 -17.07 15.56
C THR A 173 34.42 -16.84 14.26
N LEU A 174 34.37 -15.59 13.78
CA LEU A 174 33.92 -15.27 12.42
C LEU A 174 34.95 -15.82 11.43
N VAL A 175 34.57 -16.81 10.63
CA VAL A 175 35.46 -17.48 9.69
C VAL A 175 35.32 -16.99 8.25
N ASP A 176 34.12 -16.52 7.87
CA ASP A 176 33.90 -15.96 6.55
C ASP A 176 32.69 -15.00 6.54
N THR A 177 32.66 -14.10 5.57
CA THR A 177 31.54 -13.24 5.26
C THR A 177 31.29 -13.33 3.75
N VAL A 178 30.06 -13.70 3.36
CA VAL A 178 29.70 -13.97 1.97
C VAL A 178 28.45 -13.22 1.57
N THR A 179 28.35 -12.88 0.29
CA THR A 179 27.21 -12.13 -0.27
C THR A 179 26.62 -12.90 -1.44
N THR A 180 25.27 -12.95 -1.51
CA THR A 180 24.58 -13.62 -2.62
C THR A 180 24.71 -12.85 -3.92
N ASP A 181 25.00 -13.58 -5.00
CA ASP A 181 25.14 -13.09 -6.36
C ASP A 181 23.78 -12.92 -7.08
N ASP A 182 23.81 -12.72 -8.39
CA ASP A 182 22.62 -12.54 -9.23
C ASP A 182 21.71 -13.78 -9.26
N ASP A 183 22.30 -14.98 -9.03
CA ASP A 183 21.56 -16.24 -8.93
C ASP A 183 21.05 -16.53 -7.50
N GLY A 184 21.25 -15.59 -6.59
CA GLY A 184 20.89 -15.74 -5.18
C GLY A 184 21.75 -16.73 -4.42
N VAL A 185 22.97 -16.99 -4.88
CA VAL A 185 23.88 -17.96 -4.29
C VAL A 185 25.09 -17.28 -3.66
N ALA A 186 25.44 -17.71 -2.44
CA ALA A 186 26.70 -17.37 -1.80
C ALA A 186 27.46 -18.66 -1.48
N LYS A 187 28.77 -18.63 -1.63
CA LYS A 187 29.66 -19.75 -1.36
C LYS A 187 30.79 -19.29 -0.44
N SER A 188 31.02 -20.03 0.65
CA SER A 188 32.15 -19.76 1.54
C SER A 188 33.48 -20.07 0.86
N LYS A 189 34.56 -19.54 1.42
CA LYS A 189 35.89 -20.09 1.18
C LYS A 189 35.96 -21.54 1.69
N GLU A 190 37.03 -22.22 1.37
CA GLU A 190 37.28 -23.56 1.91
C GLU A 190 37.56 -23.50 3.42
N LEU A 191 36.71 -24.20 4.21
CA LEU A 191 36.75 -24.27 5.66
C LEU A 191 37.13 -25.70 6.10
N TYR A 192 37.75 -25.85 7.27
CA TYR A 192 38.00 -27.15 7.87
C TYR A 192 36.71 -27.87 8.23
N LEU A 193 36.71 -29.20 8.28
CA LEU A 193 35.58 -30.02 8.67
C LEU A 193 35.16 -29.70 10.11
N GLY A 194 33.84 -29.64 10.36
CA GLY A 194 33.26 -29.34 11.65
C GLY A 194 31.92 -28.58 11.52
N LYS A 195 31.44 -28.04 12.65
CA LYS A 195 30.16 -27.37 12.74
C LYS A 195 30.31 -25.86 12.72
N TYR A 196 29.42 -25.24 11.98
CA TYR A 196 29.37 -23.79 11.76
C TYR A 196 27.97 -23.28 11.99
N THR A 197 27.85 -22.01 12.40
CA THR A 197 26.59 -21.27 12.48
C THR A 197 26.62 -20.17 11.41
N VAL A 198 25.56 -20.08 10.61
CA VAL A 198 25.41 -19.07 9.55
C VAL A 198 24.26 -18.14 9.93
N ILE A 199 24.53 -16.85 9.92
CA ILE A 199 23.55 -15.78 10.21
C ILE A 199 23.48 -14.77 9.09
N GLU A 200 22.28 -14.30 8.75
CA GLU A 200 22.10 -13.17 7.86
C GLU A 200 22.47 -11.88 8.62
N LYS A 201 23.45 -11.15 8.15
CA LYS A 201 23.83 -9.84 8.68
C LYS A 201 23.04 -8.72 8.03
N THR A 202 22.86 -8.80 6.72
CA THR A 202 22.16 -7.79 5.93
C THR A 202 21.19 -8.47 4.97
N ALA A 203 19.91 -8.11 5.07
CA ALA A 203 18.90 -8.55 4.13
C ALA A 203 19.09 -7.89 2.76
N PRO A 204 18.63 -8.52 1.66
CA PRO A 204 18.55 -7.85 0.36
C PRO A 204 17.66 -6.59 0.44
N ASN A 205 17.93 -5.62 -0.43
CA ASN A 205 17.10 -4.42 -0.53
C ASN A 205 15.65 -4.80 -0.86
N GLY A 206 14.68 -4.24 -0.12
CA GLY A 206 13.26 -4.54 -0.24
C GLY A 206 12.76 -5.67 0.68
N TYR A 207 13.64 -6.28 1.47
CA TYR A 207 13.32 -7.43 2.32
C TYR A 207 13.55 -7.17 3.81
N VAL A 208 12.85 -7.96 4.61
CA VAL A 208 12.95 -7.93 6.07
C VAL A 208 14.07 -8.87 6.51
N HIS A 209 14.86 -8.45 7.49
CA HIS A 209 15.94 -9.25 8.05
C HIS A 209 15.43 -10.56 8.66
N ASN A 210 16.10 -11.66 8.33
CA ASN A 210 15.86 -12.96 8.93
C ASN A 210 16.90 -13.20 10.04
N ALA A 211 16.47 -13.06 11.30
CA ALA A 211 17.33 -13.22 12.47
C ALA A 211 17.58 -14.69 12.87
N ALA A 212 17.17 -15.67 12.06
CA ALA A 212 17.41 -17.09 12.36
C ALA A 212 18.89 -17.45 12.24
N GLU A 213 19.34 -18.35 13.12
CA GLU A 213 20.65 -18.98 13.03
C GLU A 213 20.49 -20.33 12.32
N TYR A 214 21.40 -20.62 11.40
CA TYR A 214 21.40 -21.84 10.60
C TYR A 214 22.62 -22.67 10.90
N ASP A 215 22.42 -23.94 11.24
CA ASP A 215 23.49 -24.89 11.44
C ASP A 215 24.00 -25.39 10.08
N ALA A 216 25.33 -25.43 9.90
CA ALA A 216 26.01 -26.00 8.77
C ALA A 216 27.10 -26.92 9.24
N GLU A 217 27.12 -28.18 8.80
CA GLU A 217 28.15 -29.15 9.14
C GLU A 217 28.90 -29.58 7.88
N LEU A 218 30.23 -29.47 7.93
CA LEU A 218 31.13 -30.01 6.91
C LEU A 218 31.66 -31.33 7.42
N THR A 219 31.23 -32.43 6.80
CA THR A 219 31.59 -33.79 7.16
C THR A 219 32.61 -34.39 6.18
N TYR A 220 33.38 -35.35 6.67
CA TYR A 220 34.34 -36.07 5.84
C TYR A 220 33.65 -36.86 4.72
N ALA A 221 34.05 -36.62 3.48
CA ALA A 221 33.45 -37.23 2.30
C ALA A 221 34.31 -38.36 1.68
N GLY A 222 35.36 -38.81 2.40
CA GLY A 222 36.31 -39.84 1.91
C GLY A 222 37.58 -39.22 1.37
N GLN A 223 38.67 -40.04 1.38
CA GLN A 223 40.04 -39.60 1.05
C GLN A 223 40.24 -39.10 -0.38
N ASN A 224 39.35 -39.47 -1.31
CA ASN A 224 39.44 -39.09 -2.72
C ASN A 224 38.65 -37.83 -3.08
N VAL A 225 37.98 -37.21 -2.11
CA VAL A 225 37.26 -35.97 -2.29
C VAL A 225 38.12 -34.82 -1.78
N SER A 226 38.51 -33.91 -2.68
CA SER A 226 39.37 -32.78 -2.33
C SER A 226 38.62 -31.73 -1.49
N VAL A 227 37.38 -31.41 -1.87
CA VAL A 227 36.52 -30.41 -1.18
C VAL A 227 35.10 -30.97 -1.05
N THR A 228 34.60 -31.09 0.19
CA THR A 228 33.22 -31.44 0.47
C THR A 228 32.32 -30.19 0.46
N SER A 229 31.01 -30.35 0.54
CA SER A 229 30.09 -29.23 0.62
C SER A 229 28.86 -29.53 1.46
N THR A 230 28.24 -28.46 1.98
CA THR A 230 26.90 -28.48 2.56
C THR A 230 26.09 -27.33 2.00
N ASN A 231 24.75 -27.47 1.95
CA ASN A 231 23.86 -26.49 1.36
C ASN A 231 22.84 -26.00 2.38
N LEU A 232 22.59 -24.69 2.39
CA LEU A 232 21.56 -24.03 3.18
C LEU A 232 20.61 -23.28 2.24
N SER A 233 19.31 -23.25 2.63
CA SER A 233 18.29 -22.45 1.98
C SER A 233 17.73 -21.45 2.98
N VAL A 234 17.78 -20.16 2.66
CA VAL A 234 17.34 -19.08 3.53
C VAL A 234 16.32 -18.24 2.78
N TYR A 235 15.13 -18.05 3.40
CA TYR A 235 14.05 -17.26 2.85
C TYR A 235 13.88 -15.95 3.62
N ASN A 236 13.65 -14.83 2.91
CA ASN A 236 13.24 -13.56 3.53
C ASN A 236 11.85 -13.14 3.09
N GLU A 237 11.10 -12.61 4.05
CA GLU A 237 9.85 -11.91 3.77
C GLU A 237 10.13 -10.58 3.08
N ARG A 238 9.34 -10.27 2.08
CA ARG A 238 9.32 -8.97 1.41
C ARG A 238 8.78 -7.90 2.36
N GLN A 239 9.30 -6.68 2.32
CA GLN A 239 8.68 -5.55 2.98
C GLN A 239 7.31 -5.28 2.35
N LYS A 240 6.25 -5.19 3.16
CA LYS A 240 4.86 -4.95 2.74
C LYS A 240 4.54 -3.46 2.81
N VAL A 241 3.46 -3.06 2.13
CA VAL A 241 2.98 -1.68 2.12
C VAL A 241 1.53 -1.65 2.57
N ALA A 242 1.21 -0.79 3.53
CA ALA A 242 -0.15 -0.48 3.95
C ALA A 242 -0.47 0.97 3.57
N VAL A 243 -1.62 1.20 2.96
CA VAL A 243 -2.03 2.53 2.50
C VAL A 243 -3.37 2.89 3.13
N SER A 244 -3.45 4.06 3.74
CA SER A 244 -4.68 4.59 4.35
C SER A 244 -4.80 6.09 4.18
N LEU A 245 -6.03 6.62 4.32
CA LEU A 245 -6.29 8.06 4.37
C LEU A 245 -7.44 8.39 5.32
N LYS A 246 -7.54 9.67 5.66
CA LYS A 246 -8.63 10.24 6.47
C LYS A 246 -9.44 11.24 5.66
N LYS A 247 -10.75 11.17 5.80
CA LYS A 247 -11.71 11.98 5.07
C LYS A 247 -12.71 12.65 5.99
N ILE A 248 -13.11 13.89 5.66
CA ILE A 248 -14.28 14.57 6.24
C ILE A 248 -15.09 15.23 5.14
N MET A 249 -16.36 15.45 5.42
CA MET A 249 -17.29 16.16 4.56
C MET A 249 -17.60 17.52 5.17
N ALA A 250 -17.76 18.56 4.32
CA ALA A 250 -18.29 19.83 4.78
C ALA A 250 -19.75 19.66 5.22
N GLU A 251 -20.15 20.36 6.26
CA GLU A 251 -21.52 20.32 6.79
C GLU A 251 -22.25 21.62 6.47
N ASP A 252 -23.54 21.51 6.14
CA ASP A 252 -24.47 22.64 6.14
C ASP A 252 -25.66 22.33 7.05
N LYS A 253 -25.66 22.94 8.25
CA LYS A 253 -26.68 22.72 9.27
C LYS A 253 -28.03 23.32 8.88
N THR A 254 -28.04 24.40 8.09
CA THR A 254 -29.27 25.07 7.63
C THR A 254 -30.07 24.18 6.70
N PHE A 255 -29.37 23.48 5.81
CA PHE A 255 -29.97 22.55 4.85
C PHE A 255 -29.96 21.09 5.32
N GLY A 256 -29.26 20.78 6.43
CA GLY A 256 -29.22 19.44 7.02
C GLY A 256 -28.37 18.47 6.22
N ILE A 257 -27.24 18.93 5.61
CA ILE A 257 -26.33 18.14 4.80
C ILE A 257 -25.02 17.90 5.57
N GLY A 258 -24.41 16.72 5.38
CA GLY A 258 -23.09 16.36 5.94
C GLY A 258 -23.14 15.39 7.12
N ASN A 259 -24.35 15.05 7.63
CA ASN A 259 -24.54 14.17 8.78
C ASN A 259 -25.49 12.99 8.52
N ASN A 260 -25.77 12.67 7.24
CA ASN A 260 -26.72 11.61 6.86
C ASN A 260 -26.03 10.39 6.26
N GLY A 261 -24.69 10.26 6.48
CA GLY A 261 -23.91 9.14 5.96
C GLY A 261 -23.32 9.37 4.57
N GLU A 262 -23.36 10.61 4.06
CA GLU A 262 -22.84 11.01 2.74
C GLU A 262 -21.38 10.59 2.56
N ILE A 263 -20.59 10.56 3.64
CA ILE A 263 -19.18 10.17 3.65
C ILE A 263 -18.94 8.75 3.12
N THR A 264 -19.91 7.84 3.26
CA THR A 264 -19.78 6.44 2.79
C THR A 264 -19.88 6.30 1.27
N SER A 265 -20.34 7.34 0.57
CA SER A 265 -20.35 7.42 -0.90
C SER A 265 -18.97 7.77 -1.47
N VAL A 266 -18.06 8.27 -0.63
CA VAL A 266 -16.72 8.65 -1.06
C VAL A 266 -15.91 7.39 -1.38
N ARG A 267 -15.27 7.41 -2.56
CA ARG A 267 -14.39 6.34 -3.04
C ARG A 267 -13.09 6.94 -3.55
N PHE A 268 -11.98 6.33 -3.15
CA PHE A 268 -10.65 6.65 -3.67
C PHE A 268 -10.05 5.46 -4.40
N GLY A 269 -9.26 5.74 -5.43
CA GLY A 269 -8.43 4.76 -6.13
C GLY A 269 -6.95 5.00 -5.86
N ILE A 270 -6.16 3.93 -5.91
CA ILE A 270 -4.70 3.97 -5.96
C ILE A 270 -4.28 3.76 -7.40
N TYR A 271 -3.39 4.60 -7.89
CA TYR A 271 -2.91 4.63 -9.26
C TYR A 271 -1.38 4.59 -9.32
N ALA A 272 -0.84 4.02 -10.40
CA ALA A 272 0.59 4.07 -10.69
C ALA A 272 1.02 5.51 -11.02
N GLY A 273 2.05 6.01 -10.33
CA GLY A 273 2.63 7.35 -10.57
C GLY A 273 3.62 7.37 -11.75
N GLU A 274 4.07 6.19 -12.17
CA GLU A 274 5.03 5.98 -13.26
C GLU A 274 4.77 4.62 -13.91
N ASP A 275 5.48 4.31 -15.01
CA ASP A 275 5.48 2.97 -15.59
C ASP A 275 6.25 2.00 -14.67
N ILE A 276 5.60 0.93 -14.22
CA ILE A 276 6.15 -0.01 -13.23
C ILE A 276 6.34 -1.37 -13.89
N LYS A 277 7.60 -1.80 -14.02
CA LYS A 277 7.96 -3.02 -14.72
C LYS A 277 8.16 -4.19 -13.75
N ALA A 278 7.44 -5.29 -13.98
CA ALA A 278 7.64 -6.56 -13.30
C ALA A 278 8.83 -7.33 -13.85
N ASN A 279 9.30 -8.33 -13.11
CA ASN A 279 10.48 -9.13 -13.47
C ASN A 279 10.34 -9.88 -14.82
N ASN A 280 9.13 -10.31 -15.17
CA ASN A 280 8.83 -10.95 -16.47
C ASN A 280 8.73 -9.97 -17.65
N GLY A 281 8.87 -8.64 -17.40
CA GLY A 281 8.77 -7.59 -18.41
C GLY A 281 7.38 -6.99 -18.58
N ASN A 282 6.33 -7.53 -17.95
CA ASN A 282 5.01 -6.87 -17.92
C ASN A 282 5.09 -5.52 -17.22
N VAL A 283 4.30 -4.57 -17.67
CA VAL A 283 4.29 -3.20 -17.17
C VAL A 283 2.92 -2.84 -16.65
N ILE A 284 2.87 -2.23 -15.45
CA ILE A 284 1.73 -1.43 -15.01
C ILE A 284 1.96 -0.04 -15.60
N PRO A 285 1.12 0.45 -16.52
CA PRO A 285 1.30 1.76 -17.12
C PRO A 285 1.10 2.88 -16.10
N LYS A 286 1.76 4.00 -16.30
CA LYS A 286 1.45 5.23 -15.56
C LYS A 286 -0.04 5.54 -15.64
N ASP A 287 -0.62 6.04 -14.54
CA ASP A 287 -2.04 6.35 -14.38
C ASP A 287 -2.98 5.13 -14.41
N ALA A 288 -2.45 3.91 -14.40
CA ALA A 288 -3.25 2.69 -14.27
C ALA A 288 -3.82 2.54 -12.85
N LEU A 289 -5.09 2.13 -12.75
CA LEU A 289 -5.77 1.84 -11.48
C LEU A 289 -5.29 0.50 -10.91
N ILE A 290 -4.92 0.50 -9.64
CA ILE A 290 -4.47 -0.70 -8.91
C ILE A 290 -5.58 -1.28 -8.05
N THR A 291 -6.25 -0.43 -7.29
CA THR A 291 -7.35 -0.78 -6.39
C THR A 291 -8.18 0.45 -6.07
N PHE A 292 -9.34 0.23 -5.50
CA PHE A 292 -10.16 1.30 -4.94
C PHE A 292 -10.83 0.84 -3.65
N ALA A 293 -11.17 1.79 -2.79
CA ALA A 293 -11.88 1.55 -1.55
C ALA A 293 -12.85 2.68 -1.21
N ASN A 294 -13.95 2.33 -0.55
CA ASN A 294 -14.92 3.28 -0.04
C ASN A 294 -14.52 3.77 1.36
N CYS A 295 -14.96 4.98 1.68
CA CYS A 295 -14.84 5.53 3.01
C CYS A 295 -15.78 4.82 3.99
N ASP A 296 -15.31 4.54 5.19
CA ASP A 296 -16.16 4.09 6.27
C ASP A 296 -16.92 5.28 6.92
N LYS A 297 -17.85 4.95 7.81
CA LYS A 297 -18.65 5.96 8.53
C LYS A 297 -17.85 6.90 9.42
N ASN A 298 -16.61 6.54 9.75
CA ASN A 298 -15.70 7.32 10.60
C ASN A 298 -14.72 8.18 9.79
N GLY A 299 -14.85 8.21 8.47
CA GLY A 299 -13.96 8.95 7.60
C GLY A 299 -12.62 8.27 7.33
N SER A 300 -12.53 6.95 7.47
CA SER A 300 -11.31 6.20 7.18
C SER A 300 -11.43 5.42 5.89
N ILE A 301 -10.36 5.41 5.09
CA ILE A 301 -10.18 4.52 3.96
C ILE A 301 -8.90 3.72 4.18
N VAL A 302 -9.01 2.39 4.14
CA VAL A 302 -7.87 1.46 4.13
C VAL A 302 -7.92 0.69 2.83
N PHE A 303 -6.80 0.68 2.10
CA PHE A 303 -6.73 0.00 0.82
C PHE A 303 -6.22 -1.42 0.99
N ASP A 304 -6.97 -2.38 0.45
CA ASP A 304 -6.51 -3.75 0.31
C ASP A 304 -5.70 -3.85 -0.99
N CYS A 305 -4.40 -3.66 -0.88
CA CYS A 305 -3.45 -3.73 -1.98
C CYS A 305 -2.08 -4.17 -1.51
N ASP A 306 -1.36 -4.86 -2.38
CA ASP A 306 0.01 -5.30 -2.13
C ASP A 306 0.93 -4.64 -3.16
N LEU A 307 1.37 -3.41 -2.84
CA LEU A 307 2.19 -2.61 -3.73
C LEU A 307 3.66 -3.06 -3.70
N PRO A 308 4.34 -3.16 -4.84
CA PRO A 308 5.78 -3.33 -4.87
C PRO A 308 6.51 -2.12 -4.28
N VAL A 309 7.61 -2.40 -3.58
CA VAL A 309 8.48 -1.40 -2.97
C VAL A 309 9.38 -0.76 -4.03
N GLY A 310 9.68 0.54 -3.88
CA GLY A 310 10.60 1.28 -4.73
C GLY A 310 9.96 2.02 -5.90
N PHE A 311 8.65 2.27 -5.87
CA PHE A 311 7.91 2.92 -6.95
C PHE A 311 7.07 4.10 -6.46
N LYS A 312 6.60 4.92 -7.43
CA LYS A 312 5.74 6.08 -7.20
C LYS A 312 4.28 5.76 -7.48
N TRP A 313 3.41 6.28 -6.64
CA TRP A 313 1.97 6.07 -6.65
C TRP A 313 1.23 7.36 -6.36
N TYR A 314 -0.08 7.39 -6.60
CA TYR A 314 -0.94 8.43 -6.07
C TYR A 314 -2.32 7.89 -5.73
N ALA A 315 -2.97 8.52 -4.76
CA ALA A 315 -4.38 8.35 -4.47
C ALA A 315 -5.19 9.46 -5.11
N LYS A 316 -6.38 9.14 -5.63
CA LYS A 316 -7.31 10.11 -6.23
C LYS A 316 -8.75 9.74 -5.89
N GLU A 317 -9.58 10.75 -5.64
CA GLU A 317 -11.01 10.55 -5.47
C GLU A 317 -11.67 10.20 -6.80
N ILE A 318 -12.51 9.15 -6.82
CA ILE A 318 -13.20 8.67 -8.02
C ILE A 318 -14.72 8.73 -7.91
N ALA A 319 -15.24 8.90 -6.69
CA ALA A 319 -16.66 9.16 -6.42
C ALA A 319 -16.84 9.89 -5.11
N THR A 320 -17.88 10.70 -5.03
CA THR A 320 -18.36 11.35 -3.81
C THR A 320 -19.89 11.40 -3.83
N ASP A 321 -20.52 11.87 -2.74
CA ASP A 321 -21.95 12.14 -2.71
C ASP A 321 -22.28 13.33 -3.62
N GLU A 322 -23.49 13.35 -4.19
CA GLU A 322 -23.94 14.33 -5.19
C GLU A 322 -23.96 15.77 -4.70
N HIS A 323 -24.04 16.01 -3.39
CA HIS A 323 -23.99 17.34 -2.80
C HIS A 323 -22.61 17.97 -2.78
N TYR A 324 -21.56 17.21 -3.14
CA TYR A 324 -20.16 17.61 -2.98
C TYR A 324 -19.40 17.70 -4.29
N ILE A 325 -18.42 18.57 -4.29
CA ILE A 325 -17.48 18.73 -5.40
C ILE A 325 -16.54 17.52 -5.42
N LEU A 326 -16.54 16.76 -6.53
CA LEU A 326 -15.57 15.70 -6.77
C LEU A 326 -14.19 16.32 -7.01
N SER A 327 -13.21 15.93 -6.19
CA SER A 327 -11.83 16.41 -6.31
C SER A 327 -11.04 15.62 -7.37
N ASP A 328 -10.31 16.34 -8.21
CA ASP A 328 -9.37 15.74 -9.18
C ASP A 328 -7.91 15.74 -8.67
N THR A 329 -7.69 16.14 -7.42
CA THR A 329 -6.38 16.21 -6.78
C THR A 329 -5.72 14.83 -6.73
N LYS A 330 -4.47 14.75 -7.18
CA LYS A 330 -3.60 13.58 -7.04
C LYS A 330 -2.76 13.73 -5.78
N TYR A 331 -2.91 12.81 -4.85
CA TYR A 331 -2.12 12.74 -3.62
C TYR A 331 -0.98 11.77 -3.83
N GLU A 332 0.19 12.28 -4.21
CA GLU A 332 1.37 11.48 -4.55
C GLU A 332 2.05 10.92 -3.29
N PHE A 333 2.57 9.71 -3.40
CA PHE A 333 3.42 9.06 -2.41
C PHE A 333 4.36 8.05 -3.10
N ASP A 334 5.40 7.63 -2.39
CA ASP A 334 6.29 6.56 -2.83
C ASP A 334 6.34 5.41 -1.81
N THR A 335 6.87 4.28 -2.26
CA THR A 335 7.06 3.08 -1.46
C THR A 335 8.55 2.78 -1.29
N GLU A 336 9.37 3.78 -0.99
CA GLU A 336 10.80 3.58 -0.76
C GLU A 336 11.07 2.59 0.38
N TYR A 337 12.09 1.75 0.17
CA TYR A 337 12.54 0.79 1.19
C TYR A 337 12.97 1.49 2.47
N GLN A 338 12.41 1.07 3.61
CA GLN A 338 12.63 1.71 4.91
C GLN A 338 13.61 0.96 5.83
N GLY A 339 14.47 0.10 5.25
CA GLY A 339 15.44 -0.68 6.01
C GLY A 339 14.91 -2.06 6.41
N GLN A 340 15.82 -2.95 6.75
CA GLN A 340 15.55 -4.38 6.98
C GLN A 340 14.74 -4.70 8.24
N ASP A 341 14.61 -3.74 9.18
CA ASP A 341 13.89 -3.92 10.43
C ASP A 341 12.42 -3.50 10.35
N VAL A 342 11.99 -2.89 9.24
CA VAL A 342 10.62 -2.46 8.99
C VAL A 342 9.88 -3.53 8.18
N LYS A 343 8.87 -4.16 8.79
CA LYS A 343 8.06 -5.19 8.12
C LYS A 343 7.02 -4.60 7.17
N VAL A 344 6.42 -3.47 7.57
CA VAL A 344 5.35 -2.81 6.82
C VAL A 344 5.63 -1.33 6.73
N ILE A 345 5.65 -0.80 5.50
CA ILE A 345 5.68 0.63 5.21
C ILE A 345 4.25 1.15 5.40
N ASP A 346 4.03 2.01 6.39
CA ASP A 346 2.72 2.59 6.68
C ASP A 346 2.57 3.96 5.97
N ILE A 347 1.90 3.94 4.81
CA ILE A 347 1.62 5.13 4.01
C ILE A 347 0.31 5.75 4.47
N LYS A 348 0.41 6.97 4.98
CA LYS A 348 -0.74 7.84 5.27
C LYS A 348 -0.83 8.90 4.19
N VAL A 349 -1.77 8.71 3.26
CA VAL A 349 -1.98 9.63 2.13
C VAL A 349 -2.18 11.05 2.64
N ASN A 350 -1.71 12.05 1.89
CA ASN A 350 -1.70 13.47 2.28
C ASN A 350 -0.92 13.74 3.58
N ASN A 351 0.18 12.99 3.80
CA ASN A 351 1.00 13.08 5.01
C ASN A 351 0.22 12.88 6.32
N GLY A 352 -0.90 12.12 6.25
CA GLY A 352 -1.79 11.88 7.37
C GLY A 352 -2.77 13.02 7.68
N GLU A 353 -2.72 14.11 6.93
CA GLU A 353 -3.71 15.19 7.04
C GLU A 353 -5.05 14.77 6.46
N VAL A 354 -6.12 15.27 7.08
CA VAL A 354 -7.49 14.95 6.69
C VAL A 354 -7.85 15.62 5.36
N ILE A 355 -8.37 14.85 4.42
CA ILE A 355 -8.86 15.34 3.13
C ILE A 355 -10.34 15.75 3.28
N LYS A 356 -10.69 16.97 2.88
CA LYS A 356 -12.04 17.52 3.00
C LYS A 356 -12.71 17.67 1.64
N ASN A 357 -13.99 17.24 1.50
CA ASN A 357 -14.83 17.63 0.39
C ASN A 357 -15.68 18.84 0.76
N ASN A 358 -15.78 19.77 -0.19
CA ASN A 358 -16.62 20.96 -0.08
C ASN A 358 -17.95 20.72 -0.78
N LEU A 359 -19.00 21.37 -0.26
CA LEU A 359 -20.32 21.33 -0.84
C LEU A 359 -20.38 22.09 -2.17
N ILE A 360 -21.26 21.63 -3.06
CA ILE A 360 -21.71 22.38 -4.22
C ILE A 360 -22.67 23.44 -3.73
N TYR A 361 -22.45 24.70 -4.10
CA TYR A 361 -23.32 25.81 -3.81
C TYR A 361 -23.65 26.59 -5.07
N GLY A 362 -24.91 27.00 -5.18
CA GLY A 362 -25.39 27.96 -6.18
C GLY A 362 -26.13 29.13 -5.53
N SER A 363 -26.77 29.93 -6.36
CA SER A 363 -27.62 31.06 -5.96
C SER A 363 -28.83 31.16 -6.84
N VAL A 364 -29.90 31.79 -6.31
CA VAL A 364 -31.07 32.20 -7.09
C VAL A 364 -31.18 33.71 -7.05
N LYS A 365 -31.36 34.31 -8.23
CA LYS A 365 -31.63 35.73 -8.42
C LYS A 365 -33.00 35.90 -9.06
N GLY A 366 -33.92 36.45 -8.31
CA GLY A 366 -35.26 36.74 -8.79
C GLY A 366 -35.48 38.24 -9.10
N LEU A 367 -36.20 38.54 -10.16
CA LEU A 367 -36.68 39.87 -10.47
C LEU A 367 -38.18 39.92 -10.28
N LYS A 368 -38.67 40.91 -9.52
CA LYS A 368 -40.10 41.14 -9.27
C LYS A 368 -40.59 42.33 -10.10
N VAL A 369 -41.62 42.10 -10.91
CA VAL A 369 -42.18 43.14 -11.79
C VAL A 369 -43.71 43.19 -11.72
N ASP A 370 -44.22 44.37 -12.05
CA ASP A 370 -45.64 44.64 -12.26
C ASP A 370 -46.11 44.04 -13.58
N ARG A 371 -47.24 43.36 -13.61
CA ARG A 371 -47.77 42.72 -14.84
C ARG A 371 -48.08 43.71 -15.95
N GLU A 372 -48.66 44.84 -15.59
CA GLU A 372 -49.16 45.82 -16.55
C GLU A 372 -48.04 46.75 -17.07
N THR A 373 -47.22 47.27 -16.13
CA THR A 373 -46.22 48.30 -16.46
C THR A 373 -44.84 47.75 -16.66
N GLN A 374 -44.57 46.51 -16.23
CA GLN A 374 -43.22 45.89 -16.21
C GLN A 374 -42.21 46.63 -15.32
N GLU A 375 -42.69 47.57 -14.51
CA GLU A 375 -41.87 48.25 -13.50
C GLU A 375 -41.46 47.31 -12.38
N VAL A 376 -40.26 47.53 -11.85
CA VAL A 376 -39.73 46.70 -10.75
C VAL A 376 -40.48 46.96 -9.45
N ILE A 377 -40.65 45.91 -8.64
CA ILE A 377 -41.41 45.98 -7.41
C ILE A 377 -40.46 45.73 -6.19
N LYS A 378 -40.33 46.75 -5.34
CA LYS A 378 -39.61 46.71 -4.08
C LYS A 378 -40.52 46.23 -2.94
N GLY A 379 -39.96 45.50 -1.96
CA GLY A 379 -40.60 45.21 -0.67
C GLY A 379 -41.44 43.94 -0.63
N ALA A 380 -41.47 43.14 -1.70
CA ALA A 380 -42.05 41.80 -1.68
C ALA A 380 -41.11 40.80 -0.98
N THR A 381 -41.64 39.93 -0.14
CA THR A 381 -40.87 38.92 0.60
C THR A 381 -41.07 37.55 -0.02
N PHE A 382 -39.94 36.90 -0.35
CA PHE A 382 -39.90 35.54 -0.89
C PHE A 382 -39.30 34.57 0.12
N GLY A 383 -39.80 33.33 0.12
CA GLY A 383 -39.24 32.20 0.87
C GLY A 383 -38.64 31.16 -0.06
N LEU A 384 -37.53 30.58 0.37
CA LEU A 384 -36.91 29.36 -0.22
C LEU A 384 -37.31 28.16 0.65
N PHE A 385 -37.81 27.10 0.03
CA PHE A 385 -38.38 25.93 0.69
C PHE A 385 -37.76 24.63 0.17
N LYS A 386 -37.87 23.56 0.98
CA LYS A 386 -37.58 22.19 0.48
C LYS A 386 -38.62 21.79 -0.57
N SER A 387 -38.24 20.90 -1.47
CA SER A 387 -39.07 20.46 -2.60
C SER A 387 -40.31 19.64 -2.18
N ASP A 388 -40.33 19.11 -0.95
CA ASP A 388 -41.44 18.32 -0.37
C ASP A 388 -42.48 19.16 0.41
N ILE A 389 -42.30 20.47 0.51
CA ILE A 389 -43.24 21.37 1.21
C ILE A 389 -44.45 21.64 0.34
N THR A 390 -45.64 21.60 0.95
CA THR A 390 -46.95 21.89 0.33
C THR A 390 -47.60 23.12 0.88
N GLU A 391 -47.15 23.65 2.01
CA GLU A 391 -47.65 24.84 2.67
C GLU A 391 -46.52 25.86 2.85
N PHE A 392 -46.68 27.05 2.26
CA PHE A 392 -45.65 28.08 2.21
C PHE A 392 -45.90 29.13 3.31
N THR A 393 -45.11 29.06 4.36
CA THR A 393 -45.17 30.00 5.50
C THR A 393 -43.76 30.47 5.84
N GLU A 394 -43.66 31.59 6.52
CA GLU A 394 -42.38 32.12 7.00
C GLU A 394 -41.68 31.11 7.93
N ASN A 395 -42.42 30.32 8.69
CA ASN A 395 -41.88 29.31 9.59
C ASN A 395 -41.31 28.07 8.87
N ASN A 396 -41.82 27.79 7.66
CA ASN A 396 -41.35 26.63 6.85
C ASN A 396 -40.25 27.03 5.88
N ALA A 397 -40.00 28.33 5.68
CA ALA A 397 -38.95 28.82 4.81
C ALA A 397 -37.56 28.52 5.39
N ILE A 398 -36.68 27.95 4.58
CA ILE A 398 -35.25 27.75 4.91
C ILE A 398 -34.55 29.10 4.97
N LEU A 399 -34.81 29.95 3.94
CA LEU A 399 -34.31 31.32 3.81
C LEU A 399 -35.43 32.23 3.35
N THR A 400 -35.34 33.52 3.71
CA THR A 400 -36.22 34.57 3.22
C THR A 400 -35.39 35.69 2.60
N ALA A 401 -35.96 36.35 1.60
CA ALA A 401 -35.35 37.51 0.95
C ALA A 401 -36.43 38.54 0.56
N VAL A 402 -36.08 39.80 0.61
CA VAL A 402 -36.97 40.92 0.27
C VAL A 402 -36.44 41.61 -1.00
N THR A 403 -37.34 41.96 -1.94
CA THR A 403 -36.96 42.68 -3.15
C THR A 403 -36.44 44.08 -2.82
N ASP A 404 -35.30 44.42 -3.42
CA ASP A 404 -34.62 45.71 -3.26
C ASP A 404 -35.21 46.82 -4.14
N GLU A 405 -34.52 47.98 -4.24
CA GLU A 405 -34.89 49.13 -5.08
C GLU A 405 -34.98 48.81 -6.58
N ASN A 406 -34.26 47.75 -7.01
CA ASN A 406 -34.26 47.27 -8.39
C ASN A 406 -35.24 46.11 -8.59
N GLY A 407 -36.07 45.80 -7.60
CA GLY A 407 -37.00 44.66 -7.63
C GLY A 407 -36.31 43.28 -7.53
N VAL A 408 -35.02 43.23 -7.10
CA VAL A 408 -34.22 42.02 -7.09
C VAL A 408 -34.24 41.40 -5.69
N PHE A 409 -34.47 40.09 -5.61
CA PHE A 409 -34.19 39.28 -4.44
C PHE A 409 -33.16 38.21 -4.76
N VAL A 410 -32.32 37.82 -3.77
CA VAL A 410 -31.24 36.85 -3.94
C VAL A 410 -31.24 35.87 -2.78
N PHE A 411 -31.13 34.59 -3.12
CA PHE A 411 -30.79 33.53 -2.18
C PHE A 411 -29.38 33.04 -2.55
N ASN A 412 -28.42 33.18 -1.65
CA ASN A 412 -27.04 32.76 -1.82
C ASN A 412 -26.73 31.47 -1.05
N ASN A 413 -25.67 30.77 -1.45
CA ASN A 413 -25.19 29.56 -0.77
C ASN A 413 -26.27 28.47 -0.63
N ILE A 414 -27.00 28.23 -1.72
CA ILE A 414 -27.96 27.15 -1.81
C ILE A 414 -27.23 25.89 -2.22
N PRO A 415 -27.23 24.81 -1.40
CA PRO A 415 -26.56 23.57 -1.78
C PRO A 415 -27.20 22.90 -2.98
N TYR A 416 -26.48 21.91 -3.56
CA TYR A 416 -27.05 21.00 -4.56
C TYR A 416 -28.42 20.48 -4.11
N GLY A 417 -29.39 20.49 -5.01
CA GLY A 417 -30.74 20.00 -4.76
C GLY A 417 -31.82 20.76 -5.52
N GLU A 418 -33.06 20.33 -5.29
CA GLU A 418 -34.27 20.98 -5.82
C GLU A 418 -35.00 21.71 -4.70
N TYR A 419 -35.43 22.93 -4.98
CA TYR A 419 -36.05 23.81 -4.02
C TYR A 419 -37.29 24.50 -4.63
N LEU A 420 -38.20 24.96 -3.79
CA LEU A 420 -39.34 25.75 -4.17
C LEU A 420 -39.18 27.20 -3.68
N ILE A 421 -39.62 28.15 -4.49
CA ILE A 421 -39.69 29.57 -4.13
C ILE A 421 -41.13 30.05 -4.29
N ASN A 422 -41.61 30.70 -3.27
CA ASN A 422 -42.94 31.29 -3.25
C ASN A 422 -42.91 32.68 -2.59
N GLU A 423 -43.81 33.56 -3.01
CA GLU A 423 -44.01 34.87 -2.36
C GLU A 423 -44.73 34.68 -1.03
N LEU A 424 -44.11 35.07 0.07
CA LEU A 424 -44.66 35.00 1.41
C LEU A 424 -45.49 36.22 1.77
N LYS A 425 -45.12 37.38 1.21
CA LYS A 425 -45.78 38.64 1.41
C LYS A 425 -45.62 39.54 0.20
N PRO A 426 -46.72 40.02 -0.41
CA PRO A 426 -46.63 40.97 -1.52
C PRO A 426 -46.12 42.33 -1.02
N ALA A 427 -45.63 43.14 -1.95
CA ALA A 427 -45.34 44.54 -1.69
C ALA A 427 -46.64 45.35 -1.47
N ASP A 428 -46.52 46.47 -0.78
CA ASP A 428 -47.66 47.36 -0.55
C ASP A 428 -48.33 47.81 -1.86
N GLY A 429 -49.64 47.62 -2.00
CA GLY A 429 -50.44 47.97 -3.16
C GLY A 429 -50.50 46.85 -4.23
N TYR A 430 -50.02 45.67 -3.95
CA TYR A 430 -50.07 44.49 -4.80
C TYR A 430 -50.87 43.35 -4.18
N LEU A 431 -51.46 42.50 -5.02
CA LEU A 431 -52.19 41.30 -4.61
C LEU A 431 -51.24 40.18 -4.22
N ASP A 432 -51.70 39.26 -3.37
CA ASP A 432 -50.99 38.00 -3.11
C ASP A 432 -50.79 37.22 -4.40
N ASN A 433 -49.64 36.57 -4.53
CA ASN A 433 -49.32 35.68 -5.64
C ASN A 433 -49.01 34.27 -5.11
N GLU A 434 -49.73 33.28 -5.63
CA GLU A 434 -49.60 31.88 -5.27
C GLU A 434 -48.65 31.10 -6.19
N ASP A 435 -47.95 31.78 -7.12
CA ASP A 435 -47.00 31.13 -8.04
C ASP A 435 -45.87 30.47 -7.26
N VAL A 436 -45.58 29.21 -7.62
CA VAL A 436 -44.46 28.42 -7.06
C VAL A 436 -43.43 28.20 -8.13
N PHE A 437 -42.21 28.62 -7.87
CA PHE A 437 -41.07 28.42 -8.77
C PHE A 437 -40.25 27.25 -8.28
N THR A 438 -40.02 26.25 -9.16
CA THR A 438 -39.08 25.16 -8.89
C THR A 438 -37.70 25.57 -9.40
N VAL A 439 -36.67 25.50 -8.54
CA VAL A 439 -35.28 25.81 -8.87
C VAL A 439 -34.40 24.64 -8.50
N THR A 440 -33.41 24.36 -9.35
CA THR A 440 -32.49 23.24 -9.16
C THR A 440 -31.06 23.74 -9.22
N ILE A 441 -30.27 23.45 -8.19
CA ILE A 441 -28.83 23.67 -8.14
C ILE A 441 -28.14 22.33 -8.41
N LYS A 442 -27.32 22.27 -9.46
CA LYS A 442 -26.57 21.07 -9.87
C LYS A 442 -25.06 21.31 -9.91
N ASP A 443 -24.66 22.51 -10.29
CA ASP A 443 -23.27 22.86 -10.52
C ASP A 443 -22.81 23.89 -9.49
N ASN A 444 -21.53 23.80 -9.12
CA ASN A 444 -20.95 24.79 -8.21
C ASN A 444 -20.93 26.18 -8.85
N GLU A 445 -21.29 27.21 -8.05
CA GLU A 445 -21.41 28.61 -8.50
C GLU A 445 -22.52 28.86 -9.53
N GLN A 446 -23.43 27.92 -9.72
CA GLN A 446 -24.59 28.09 -10.60
C GLN A 446 -25.46 29.26 -10.12
N VAL A 447 -25.93 30.09 -11.05
CA VAL A 447 -26.92 31.14 -10.81
C VAL A 447 -28.20 30.79 -11.54
N VAL A 448 -29.29 30.60 -10.81
CA VAL A 448 -30.62 30.41 -11.41
C VAL A 448 -31.34 31.75 -11.41
N GLU A 449 -31.77 32.20 -12.58
CA GLU A 449 -32.57 33.45 -12.68
C GLU A 449 -34.03 33.15 -12.92
N LEU A 450 -34.90 33.93 -12.27
CA LEU A 450 -36.37 33.85 -12.43
C LEU A 450 -36.99 35.23 -12.40
N THR A 451 -38.21 35.35 -12.96
CA THR A 451 -39.01 36.56 -12.93
C THR A 451 -40.37 36.23 -12.31
N ALA A 452 -40.71 36.95 -11.23
CA ALA A 452 -42.02 36.86 -10.56
C ALA A 452 -42.84 38.10 -10.88
N ILE A 453 -44.13 37.89 -11.15
CA ILE A 453 -45.04 38.97 -11.64
C ILE A 453 -46.15 39.14 -10.61
N ASN A 454 -46.52 40.40 -10.25
CA ASN A 454 -47.70 40.67 -9.45
C ASN A 454 -48.65 41.67 -10.11
N ASP A 455 -49.88 41.58 -9.69
CA ASP A 455 -50.97 42.49 -10.07
C ASP A 455 -51.19 43.51 -8.97
N LYS A 456 -51.42 44.79 -9.34
CA LYS A 456 -51.79 45.81 -8.38
C LYS A 456 -53.18 45.53 -7.77
N VAL A 457 -53.36 45.94 -6.54
CA VAL A 457 -54.69 45.91 -5.92
C VAL A 457 -55.65 46.73 -6.75
N PRO A 458 -56.85 46.20 -7.12
CA PRO A 458 -57.84 46.94 -7.85
C PRO A 458 -58.30 48.21 -7.14
N GLU A 459 -58.36 49.31 -7.87
CA GLU A 459 -58.92 50.57 -7.35
C GLU A 459 -60.25 50.82 -7.99
N LEU A 460 -61.24 51.23 -7.17
CA LEU A 460 -62.55 51.62 -7.60
C LEU A 460 -62.86 53.06 -7.13
N LYS A 461 -63.39 53.82 -8.01
CA LYS A 461 -63.91 55.14 -7.72
C LYS A 461 -65.33 55.26 -8.26
N THR A 462 -66.26 55.67 -7.46
CA THR A 462 -67.66 55.81 -7.84
C THR A 462 -68.11 57.27 -7.83
N THR A 463 -68.95 57.60 -8.77
CA THR A 463 -69.62 58.93 -8.79
C THR A 463 -71.09 58.75 -9.15
N ALA A 464 -71.94 58.88 -8.07
CA ALA A 464 -73.39 58.81 -8.20
C ALA A 464 -73.94 60.16 -8.60
N THR A 465 -74.80 60.17 -9.58
CA THR A 465 -75.51 61.38 -10.05
C THR A 465 -76.94 61.09 -10.36
N VAL A 466 -77.76 62.14 -10.28
CA VAL A 466 -79.14 62.17 -10.79
C VAL A 466 -79.25 63.30 -11.77
N ASN A 467 -79.57 62.97 -13.03
CA ASN A 467 -79.59 63.96 -14.16
C ASN A 467 -78.26 64.78 -14.25
N GLY A 468 -77.14 64.17 -13.97
CA GLY A 468 -75.79 64.81 -14.01
C GLY A 468 -75.46 65.70 -12.81
N LYS A 469 -76.35 65.81 -11.80
CA LYS A 469 -76.07 66.55 -10.58
C LYS A 469 -75.78 65.63 -9.39
N LYS A 470 -74.81 66.01 -8.56
CA LYS A 470 -74.42 65.25 -7.36
C LYS A 470 -75.37 65.39 -6.21
N GLU A 471 -76.13 66.49 -6.18
CA GLU A 471 -77.14 66.80 -5.15
C GLU A 471 -78.45 67.31 -5.82
N ILE A 472 -79.56 66.75 -5.40
CA ILE A 472 -80.90 67.14 -5.87
C ILE A 472 -81.91 67.13 -4.72
N ILE A 473 -83.02 67.86 -4.88
CA ILE A 473 -84.17 67.69 -4.02
C ILE A 473 -85.06 66.58 -4.59
N ALA A 474 -85.21 65.48 -3.85
CA ALA A 474 -85.96 64.30 -4.26
C ALA A 474 -87.44 64.59 -4.31
N LYS A 475 -88.06 64.52 -5.51
CA LYS A 475 -89.55 64.62 -5.71
C LYS A 475 -89.95 63.53 -6.72
N GLY A 476 -90.77 62.59 -6.25
CA GLY A 476 -91.23 61.48 -7.07
C GLY A 476 -90.20 60.37 -7.28
N GLU A 477 -90.40 59.65 -8.37
CA GLU A 477 -89.42 58.58 -8.77
C GLU A 477 -88.17 59.19 -9.40
N ILE A 478 -87.00 58.75 -8.92
CA ILE A 478 -85.73 59.22 -9.38
C ILE A 478 -84.82 58.03 -9.81
N THR A 479 -84.03 58.24 -10.85
CA THR A 479 -83.04 57.29 -11.29
C THR A 479 -81.63 57.80 -10.91
N ILE A 480 -80.90 57.02 -10.09
CA ILE A 480 -79.53 57.31 -9.72
C ILE A 480 -78.63 56.57 -10.72
N LYS A 481 -77.76 57.32 -11.36
CA LYS A 481 -76.71 56.76 -12.20
C LYS A 481 -75.39 56.81 -11.45
N ASP A 482 -74.87 55.65 -11.09
CA ASP A 482 -73.55 55.56 -10.50
C ASP A 482 -72.54 55.15 -11.58
N THR A 483 -71.51 55.99 -11.80
CA THR A 483 -70.42 55.74 -12.75
C THR A 483 -69.27 55.22 -11.91
N VAL A 484 -68.80 54.01 -12.27
CA VAL A 484 -67.66 53.34 -11.61
C VAL A 484 -66.48 53.44 -12.54
N GLU A 485 -65.42 54.11 -12.10
CA GLU A 485 -64.12 54.12 -12.69
C GLU A 485 -63.28 53.06 -11.97
N TYR A 486 -62.61 52.21 -12.70
CA TYR A 486 -61.75 51.17 -12.12
C TYR A 486 -60.38 51.19 -12.74
N LYS A 487 -59.36 50.72 -11.99
CA LYS A 487 -58.00 50.52 -12.41
C LYS A 487 -57.50 49.18 -11.88
N HIS A 488 -56.46 48.61 -12.55
CA HIS A 488 -55.73 47.46 -12.10
C HIS A 488 -56.57 46.19 -11.93
N LEU A 489 -57.65 46.01 -12.70
CA LEU A 489 -58.37 44.75 -12.74
C LEU A 489 -57.57 43.70 -13.50
N VAL A 490 -57.57 42.46 -13.00
CA VAL A 490 -56.88 41.34 -13.67
C VAL A 490 -57.64 40.99 -14.96
N PRO A 491 -57.01 40.99 -16.14
CA PRO A 491 -57.63 40.65 -17.39
C PRO A 491 -58.28 39.25 -17.38
N ASN A 492 -59.40 39.11 -18.08
CA ASN A 492 -60.18 37.86 -18.21
C ASN A 492 -60.73 37.28 -16.88
N THR A 493 -60.89 38.12 -15.85
CA THR A 493 -61.49 37.77 -14.59
C THR A 493 -62.88 38.41 -14.48
N GLU A 494 -63.92 37.61 -14.17
CA GLU A 494 -65.26 38.15 -13.95
C GLU A 494 -65.34 38.93 -12.60
N TYR A 495 -65.75 40.15 -12.68
CA TYR A 495 -65.98 41.01 -11.52
C TYR A 495 -67.47 41.31 -11.31
N VAL A 496 -67.83 41.47 -10.05
CA VAL A 496 -69.20 41.84 -9.63
C VAL A 496 -69.16 43.13 -8.78
N ILE A 497 -69.76 44.16 -9.30
CA ILE A 497 -69.94 45.42 -8.56
C ILE A 497 -71.36 45.45 -7.95
N LYS A 498 -71.46 45.63 -6.63
CA LYS A 498 -72.68 45.83 -5.92
C LYS A 498 -72.71 47.25 -5.35
N GLY A 499 -73.62 48.09 -5.84
CA GLY A 499 -73.92 49.43 -5.28
C GLY A 499 -75.07 49.33 -4.27
N THR A 500 -74.88 49.99 -3.14
CA THR A 500 -75.95 50.12 -2.08
C THR A 500 -76.20 51.60 -1.83
N LEU A 501 -77.42 52.03 -1.97
CA LEU A 501 -77.82 53.40 -1.61
C LEU A 501 -77.77 53.55 -0.12
N MET A 502 -77.05 54.58 0.37
CA MET A 502 -76.89 54.85 1.79
C MET A 502 -77.67 56.08 2.25
N ASP A 503 -78.28 56.01 3.41
CA ASP A 503 -78.76 57.18 4.08
C ASP A 503 -77.62 57.93 4.76
N LYS A 504 -77.26 59.09 4.24
CA LYS A 504 -76.12 59.90 4.70
C LYS A 504 -76.26 60.33 6.16
N SER A 505 -77.51 60.49 6.68
CA SER A 505 -77.76 60.94 8.04
C SER A 505 -77.53 59.86 9.09
N THR A 506 -77.77 58.62 8.69
CA THR A 506 -77.71 57.48 9.61
C THR A 506 -76.45 56.57 9.34
N GLY A 507 -75.83 56.71 8.17
CA GLY A 507 -74.72 55.84 7.70
C GLY A 507 -75.16 54.40 7.42
N LYS A 508 -76.47 54.13 7.31
CA LYS A 508 -77.06 52.82 7.07
C LYS A 508 -77.65 52.72 5.66
N PRO A 509 -77.80 51.48 5.14
CA PRO A 509 -78.50 51.31 3.87
C PRO A 509 -79.87 51.99 3.84
N PHE A 510 -80.15 52.68 2.76
CA PHE A 510 -81.43 53.27 2.52
C PHE A 510 -82.50 52.20 2.28
N MET A 511 -83.56 52.19 3.05
CA MET A 511 -84.64 51.21 3.02
C MET A 511 -85.84 51.72 2.27
N MET A 512 -86.29 51.01 1.25
CA MET A 512 -87.52 51.28 0.52
C MET A 512 -88.44 50.05 0.58
N LYS A 513 -89.67 50.22 1.13
CA LYS A 513 -90.61 49.12 1.34
C LYS A 513 -90.02 47.93 2.13
N GLY A 514 -89.12 48.18 3.10
CA GLY A 514 -88.49 47.18 3.94
C GLY A 514 -87.35 46.43 3.30
N LYS A 515 -86.82 46.85 2.12
CA LYS A 515 -85.69 46.27 1.46
C LYS A 515 -84.59 47.31 1.16
N GLU A 516 -83.33 46.90 1.20
CA GLU A 516 -82.22 47.75 0.79
C GLU A 516 -82.35 48.09 -0.69
N VAL A 517 -81.97 49.31 -1.08
CA VAL A 517 -81.87 49.71 -2.49
C VAL A 517 -80.50 49.41 -2.96
N THR A 518 -80.35 48.35 -3.81
CA THR A 518 -79.09 47.88 -4.33
C THR A 518 -79.18 47.68 -5.85
N SER A 519 -78.03 47.76 -6.50
CA SER A 519 -77.84 47.39 -7.91
C SER A 519 -76.57 46.52 -8.03
N THR A 520 -76.62 45.53 -8.90
CA THR A 520 -75.51 44.62 -9.13
C THR A 520 -75.22 44.55 -10.64
N VAL A 521 -73.93 44.68 -11.03
CA VAL A 521 -73.45 44.55 -12.40
C VAL A 521 -72.28 43.57 -12.47
N LYS A 522 -72.28 42.65 -13.43
CA LYS A 522 -71.19 41.78 -13.76
C LYS A 522 -70.53 42.26 -15.04
N PHE A 523 -69.24 42.18 -15.10
CA PHE A 523 -68.46 42.57 -16.33
C PHE A 523 -67.12 41.82 -16.44
#